data_ddf83bb4451d2c4b2879c4a6015e3270
#
_entry.id   ddf83bb4451d2c4b2879c4a6015e3270
#
_cell.length_a   1.000
_cell.length_b   1.000
_cell.length_c   1.000
_cell.angle_alpha   90.00
_cell.angle_beta   90.00
_cell.angle_gamma   90.00
#
_symmetry.space_group_name_H-M   'P 1'
#
loop_
_entity.id
_entity.type
_entity.pdbx_description
1 polymer ?
#
loop_
_entity_poly.entity_id
_entity_poly.type
_entity_poly.pdbx_seq_one_letter_code
_entity_poly.pdbx_strand_id
1 'polypeptide(L)'
;MAANEPERGWGSAWSVPHSEEEKIVRDQSDRLEKAVRAQDWATVAKTLEVFERVTPNSSELRSLQAYVALVRHRYSEAITYYDRALALLPAANRAVDGSKLYFERASALALNGSYRAARADLEKAIALDKDNLMAHNNYAWLLATCPDGSVRDGKRAVEFARGVNQSLNHRSSMILDTLAAAEAETGDFRSAIKDEKRALSLAKGDRSVYERHLQSYMNGAAVRESPQPPKTTGSLNKS
;
A
#
# COMPACT_ATOMS: atom_id res chain seq x y z
N MET A 1 15.54 9.52 -25.75
CA MET A 1 14.99 8.16 -25.68
C MET A 1 14.93 7.80 -24.22
N ALA A 2 13.76 7.89 -23.61
CA ALA A 2 13.56 7.55 -22.21
C ALA A 2 13.13 6.07 -22.16
N ALA A 3 13.96 5.24 -21.50
CA ALA A 3 13.64 3.85 -21.26
C ALA A 3 12.42 3.76 -20.34
N ASN A 4 11.36 3.11 -20.81
CA ASN A 4 10.24 2.68 -19.99
C ASN A 4 10.77 1.64 -19.01
N GLU A 5 10.85 1.96 -17.73
CA GLU A 5 10.96 0.94 -16.69
C GLU A 5 9.60 0.24 -16.58
N PRO A 6 9.57 -1.10 -16.65
CA PRO A 6 8.32 -1.84 -16.45
C PRO A 6 7.91 -1.74 -14.98
N GLU A 7 6.64 -1.39 -14.76
CA GLU A 7 5.99 -1.45 -13.45
C GLU A 7 6.23 -2.83 -12.83
N ARG A 8 6.85 -2.84 -11.65
CA ARG A 8 7.11 -4.07 -10.90
C ARG A 8 5.81 -4.61 -10.32
N GLY A 9 5.17 -5.51 -11.08
CA GLY A 9 4.18 -6.40 -10.52
C GLY A 9 4.80 -7.34 -9.48
N TRP A 10 4.00 -8.03 -8.72
CA TRP A 10 4.41 -9.00 -7.69
C TRP A 10 5.45 -10.04 -8.17
N GLY A 11 5.54 -10.26 -9.50
CA GLY A 11 6.45 -11.21 -10.13
C GLY A 11 7.88 -10.74 -10.40
N SER A 12 8.23 -9.46 -10.21
CA SER A 12 9.52 -8.91 -10.66
C SER A 12 10.68 -9.04 -9.66
N ALA A 13 10.45 -9.59 -8.47
CA ALA A 13 11.51 -9.80 -7.46
C ALA A 13 12.19 -11.18 -7.55
N TRP A 14 11.79 -12.05 -8.50
CA TRP A 14 12.31 -13.41 -8.60
C TRP A 14 13.47 -13.47 -9.58
N SER A 15 14.65 -13.83 -9.07
CA SER A 15 15.76 -14.35 -9.88
C SER A 15 15.28 -15.52 -10.74
N VAL A 16 15.96 -15.82 -11.84
CA VAL A 16 15.65 -17.00 -12.69
C VAL A 16 15.44 -18.22 -11.80
N PRO A 17 14.30 -18.94 -11.93
CA PRO A 17 14.01 -20.07 -11.06
C PRO A 17 15.11 -21.13 -11.16
N HIS A 18 15.62 -21.55 -10.02
CA HIS A 18 16.63 -22.61 -9.94
C HIS A 18 16.01 -24.00 -9.77
N SER A 19 14.69 -24.07 -9.47
CA SER A 19 13.94 -25.32 -9.28
C SER A 19 12.59 -25.29 -9.97
N GLU A 20 12.01 -26.47 -10.24
CA GLU A 20 10.63 -26.57 -10.74
C GLU A 20 9.59 -26.02 -9.75
N GLU A 21 9.86 -26.11 -8.44
CA GLU A 21 8.99 -25.54 -7.40
C GLU A 21 8.91 -24.02 -7.51
N GLU A 22 10.05 -23.34 -7.66
CA GLU A 22 10.11 -21.88 -7.83
C GLU A 22 9.36 -21.43 -9.10
N LYS A 23 9.46 -22.20 -10.17
CA LYS A 23 8.73 -21.94 -11.41
C LYS A 23 7.22 -22.08 -11.21
N ILE A 24 6.77 -23.15 -10.54
CA ILE A 24 5.36 -23.35 -10.21
C ILE A 24 4.86 -22.19 -9.34
N VAL A 25 5.58 -21.82 -8.30
CA VAL A 25 5.24 -20.71 -7.39
C VAL A 25 5.05 -19.43 -8.18
N ARG A 26 5.99 -19.08 -9.06
CA ARG A 26 5.89 -17.86 -9.88
C ARG A 26 4.68 -17.89 -10.82
N ASP A 27 4.50 -18.97 -11.57
CA ASP A 27 3.38 -19.10 -12.52
C ASP A 27 2.01 -19.06 -11.81
N GLN A 28 1.94 -19.63 -10.60
CA GLN A 28 0.73 -19.56 -9.78
C GLN A 28 0.51 -18.20 -9.15
N SER A 29 1.57 -17.45 -8.80
CA SER A 29 1.46 -16.07 -8.31
C SER A 29 0.84 -15.16 -9.36
N ASP A 30 1.33 -15.23 -10.61
CA ASP A 30 0.78 -14.45 -11.73
C ASP A 30 -0.69 -14.83 -12.01
N ARG A 31 -1.01 -16.12 -11.92
CA ARG A 31 -2.38 -16.61 -12.10
C ARG A 31 -3.31 -16.10 -11.00
N LEU A 32 -2.83 -16.12 -9.74
CA LEU A 32 -3.57 -15.62 -8.60
C LEU A 32 -3.89 -14.13 -8.76
N GLU A 33 -2.89 -13.34 -9.11
CA GLU A 33 -3.07 -11.90 -9.29
C GLU A 33 -4.12 -11.58 -10.37
N LYS A 34 -4.03 -12.25 -11.52
CA LYS A 34 -5.03 -12.11 -12.60
C LYS A 34 -6.42 -12.51 -12.15
N ALA A 35 -6.56 -13.63 -11.43
CA ALA A 35 -7.84 -14.12 -10.93
C ALA A 35 -8.44 -13.18 -9.88
N VAL A 36 -7.63 -12.64 -8.97
CA VAL A 36 -8.08 -11.64 -7.98
C VAL A 36 -8.57 -10.37 -8.67
N ARG A 37 -7.83 -9.86 -9.66
CA ARG A 37 -8.25 -8.69 -10.45
C ARG A 37 -9.57 -8.92 -11.19
N ALA A 38 -9.77 -10.13 -11.71
CA ALA A 38 -10.99 -10.54 -12.40
C ALA A 38 -12.13 -10.91 -11.44
N GLN A 39 -11.88 -10.96 -10.13
CA GLN A 39 -12.79 -11.47 -9.10
C GLN A 39 -13.23 -12.93 -9.36
N ASP A 40 -12.39 -13.71 -10.04
CA ASP A 40 -12.60 -15.14 -10.26
C ASP A 40 -12.17 -15.94 -9.02
N TRP A 41 -13.05 -15.96 -8.03
CA TRP A 41 -12.79 -16.60 -6.74
C TRP A 41 -12.62 -18.11 -6.84
N ALA A 42 -13.16 -18.75 -7.87
CA ALA A 42 -12.97 -20.18 -8.11
C ALA A 42 -11.52 -20.48 -8.52
N THR A 43 -10.96 -19.67 -9.43
CA THR A 43 -9.54 -19.77 -9.81
C THR A 43 -8.63 -19.38 -8.65
N VAL A 44 -8.97 -18.34 -7.86
CA VAL A 44 -8.24 -17.99 -6.64
C VAL A 44 -8.13 -19.17 -5.69
N ALA A 45 -9.25 -19.84 -5.37
CA ALA A 45 -9.26 -21.00 -4.49
C ALA A 45 -8.38 -22.14 -5.00
N LYS A 46 -8.52 -22.52 -6.27
CA LYS A 46 -7.69 -23.57 -6.90
C LYS A 46 -6.20 -23.23 -6.88
N THR A 47 -5.87 -21.97 -7.08
CA THR A 47 -4.47 -21.52 -7.09
C THR A 47 -3.88 -21.58 -5.69
N LEU A 48 -4.60 -21.16 -4.67
CA LEU A 48 -4.17 -21.27 -3.26
C LEU A 48 -4.02 -22.74 -2.83
N GLU A 49 -4.87 -23.66 -3.32
CA GLU A 49 -4.70 -25.11 -3.08
C GLU A 49 -3.40 -25.66 -3.68
N VAL A 50 -2.94 -25.14 -4.82
CA VAL A 50 -1.63 -25.50 -5.38
C VAL A 50 -0.51 -25.03 -4.47
N PHE A 51 -0.55 -23.78 -4.01
CA PHE A 51 0.43 -23.27 -3.05
C PHE A 51 0.45 -24.07 -1.75
N GLU A 52 -0.71 -24.43 -1.20
CA GLU A 52 -0.81 -25.23 0.03
C GLU A 52 -0.17 -26.62 -0.13
N ARG A 53 -0.17 -27.19 -1.33
CA ARG A 53 0.48 -28.47 -1.62
C ARG A 53 2.00 -28.34 -1.84
N VAL A 54 2.43 -27.25 -2.50
CA VAL A 54 3.84 -27.05 -2.88
C VAL A 54 4.64 -26.41 -1.76
N THR A 55 4.07 -25.38 -1.10
CA THR A 55 4.75 -24.60 -0.07
C THR A 55 3.87 -24.36 1.16
N PRO A 56 3.41 -25.40 1.87
CA PRO A 56 2.37 -25.30 2.90
C PRO A 56 2.73 -24.39 4.08
N ASN A 57 4.01 -24.27 4.39
CA ASN A 57 4.51 -23.48 5.53
C ASN A 57 5.36 -22.28 5.06
N SER A 58 5.00 -21.67 3.95
CA SER A 58 5.73 -20.49 3.46
C SER A 58 5.10 -19.19 3.93
N SER A 59 5.95 -18.21 4.22
CA SER A 59 5.55 -16.81 4.47
C SER A 59 4.78 -16.23 3.29
N GLU A 60 5.19 -16.58 2.09
CA GLU A 60 4.58 -16.14 0.84
C GLU A 60 3.12 -16.61 0.69
N LEU A 61 2.85 -17.90 0.90
CA LEU A 61 1.48 -18.41 0.87
C LEU A 61 0.58 -17.64 1.85
N ARG A 62 1.05 -17.41 3.09
CA ARG A 62 0.28 -16.66 4.09
C ARG A 62 0.07 -15.20 3.66
N SER A 63 1.06 -14.55 3.04
CA SER A 63 0.92 -13.21 2.47
C SER A 63 -0.12 -13.18 1.34
N LEU A 64 -0.12 -14.16 0.45
CA LEU A 64 -1.12 -14.28 -0.63
C LEU A 64 -2.54 -14.49 -0.07
N GLN A 65 -2.71 -15.33 0.95
CA GLN A 65 -3.99 -15.54 1.64
C GLN A 65 -4.46 -14.25 2.31
N ALA A 66 -3.55 -13.50 2.95
CA ALA A 66 -3.83 -12.20 3.54
C ALA A 66 -4.31 -11.19 2.49
N TYR A 67 -3.62 -11.10 1.36
CA TYR A 67 -4.01 -10.22 0.26
C TYR A 67 -5.41 -10.55 -0.28
N VAL A 68 -5.72 -11.83 -0.50
CA VAL A 68 -7.06 -12.27 -0.93
C VAL A 68 -8.13 -11.89 0.10
N ALA A 69 -7.86 -12.10 1.39
CA ALA A 69 -8.77 -11.70 2.47
C ALA A 69 -8.98 -10.17 2.49
N LEU A 70 -7.89 -9.39 2.31
CA LEU A 70 -7.93 -7.93 2.27
C LEU A 70 -8.82 -7.41 1.12
N VAL A 71 -8.64 -7.93 -0.10
CA VAL A 71 -9.46 -7.56 -1.27
C VAL A 71 -10.92 -7.94 -1.09
N ARG A 72 -11.21 -8.97 -0.30
CA ARG A 72 -12.57 -9.39 0.07
C ARG A 72 -13.12 -8.67 1.28
N HIS A 73 -12.45 -7.60 1.75
CA HIS A 73 -12.83 -6.82 2.94
C HIS A 73 -12.90 -7.62 4.25
N ARG A 74 -12.20 -8.78 4.30
CA ARG A 74 -12.09 -9.61 5.52
C ARG A 74 -10.85 -9.21 6.31
N TYR A 75 -10.86 -8.00 6.88
CA TYR A 75 -9.65 -7.37 7.43
C TYR A 75 -9.05 -8.14 8.61
N SER A 76 -9.87 -8.65 9.52
CA SER A 76 -9.38 -9.46 10.66
C SER A 76 -8.71 -10.76 10.22
N GLU A 77 -9.25 -11.41 9.18
CA GLU A 77 -8.67 -12.60 8.56
C GLU A 77 -7.34 -12.27 7.88
N ALA A 78 -7.28 -11.15 7.14
CA ALA A 78 -6.04 -10.66 6.52
C ALA A 78 -4.94 -10.42 7.56
N ILE A 79 -5.25 -9.75 8.68
CA ILE A 79 -4.32 -9.52 9.79
C ILE A 79 -3.78 -10.84 10.31
N THR A 80 -4.64 -11.84 10.55
CA THR A 80 -4.23 -13.17 11.04
C THR A 80 -3.27 -13.87 10.07
N TYR A 81 -3.51 -13.76 8.77
CA TYR A 81 -2.60 -14.34 7.78
C TYR A 81 -1.27 -13.58 7.70
N TYR A 82 -1.27 -12.24 7.79
CA TYR A 82 -0.01 -11.47 7.87
C TYR A 82 0.79 -11.78 9.13
N ASP A 83 0.14 -12.00 10.27
CA ASP A 83 0.80 -12.46 11.51
C ASP A 83 1.54 -13.77 11.28
N ARG A 84 0.89 -14.73 10.63
CA ARG A 84 1.49 -16.02 10.29
C ARG A 84 2.62 -15.86 9.25
N ALA A 85 2.47 -14.99 8.26
CA ALA A 85 3.51 -14.71 7.28
C ALA A 85 4.78 -14.16 7.97
N LEU A 86 4.62 -13.20 8.87
CA LEU A 86 5.73 -12.62 9.64
C LEU A 86 6.42 -13.65 10.56
N ALA A 87 5.65 -14.56 11.15
CA ALA A 87 6.18 -15.62 11.98
C ALA A 87 7.00 -16.66 11.19
N LEU A 88 6.62 -16.91 9.94
CA LEU A 88 7.29 -17.85 9.03
C LEU A 88 8.45 -17.23 8.26
N LEU A 89 8.62 -15.91 8.32
CA LEU A 89 9.63 -15.20 7.51
C LEU A 89 11.05 -15.58 7.93
N PRO A 90 11.89 -16.07 7.00
CA PRO A 90 13.29 -16.41 7.28
C PRO A 90 14.07 -15.18 7.77
N ALA A 91 15.02 -15.39 8.67
CA ALA A 91 15.83 -14.31 9.24
C ALA A 91 16.60 -13.50 8.17
N ALA A 92 17.07 -14.16 7.10
CA ALA A 92 17.76 -13.53 6.00
C ALA A 92 16.90 -12.54 5.22
N ASN A 93 15.57 -12.72 5.21
CA ASN A 93 14.62 -11.93 4.43
C ASN A 93 13.93 -10.82 5.27
N ARG A 94 14.27 -10.68 6.55
CA ARG A 94 13.55 -9.79 7.46
C ARG A 94 13.63 -8.31 7.10
N ALA A 95 14.66 -7.86 6.41
CA ALA A 95 14.78 -6.46 6.04
C ALA A 95 13.71 -6.07 4.99
N VAL A 96 13.83 -6.55 3.78
CA VAL A 96 12.95 -6.14 2.67
C VAL A 96 11.56 -6.79 2.78
N ASP A 97 11.49 -8.13 2.91
CA ASP A 97 10.20 -8.82 2.97
C ASP A 97 9.46 -8.51 4.27
N GLY A 98 10.18 -8.34 5.39
CA GLY A 98 9.59 -7.90 6.65
C GLY A 98 9.01 -6.51 6.55
N SER A 99 9.71 -5.55 5.93
CA SER A 99 9.19 -4.21 5.67
C SER A 99 7.90 -4.26 4.87
N LYS A 100 7.87 -5.05 3.80
CA LYS A 100 6.67 -5.23 2.97
C LYS A 100 5.50 -5.82 3.78
N LEU A 101 5.72 -6.88 4.53
CA LEU A 101 4.67 -7.53 5.32
C LEU A 101 4.11 -6.61 6.42
N TYR A 102 4.95 -5.85 7.11
CA TYR A 102 4.49 -4.85 8.08
C TYR A 102 3.68 -3.75 7.41
N PHE A 103 4.11 -3.25 6.25
CA PHE A 103 3.37 -2.26 5.47
C PHE A 103 1.99 -2.79 5.03
N GLU A 104 1.91 -4.01 4.54
CA GLU A 104 0.66 -4.63 4.11
C GLU A 104 -0.27 -4.91 5.29
N ARG A 105 0.26 -5.41 6.43
CA ARG A 105 -0.52 -5.59 7.65
C ARG A 105 -1.02 -4.28 8.22
N ALA A 106 -0.23 -3.22 8.16
CA ALA A 106 -0.65 -1.88 8.58
C ALA A 106 -1.86 -1.39 7.79
N SER A 107 -1.92 -1.68 6.48
CA SER A 107 -3.08 -1.36 5.65
C SER A 107 -4.33 -2.12 6.13
N ALA A 108 -4.19 -3.43 6.41
CA ALA A 108 -5.29 -4.24 6.94
C ALA A 108 -5.75 -3.75 8.33
N LEU A 109 -4.80 -3.42 9.22
CA LEU A 109 -5.07 -2.88 10.55
C LEU A 109 -5.82 -1.54 10.50
N ALA A 110 -5.42 -0.64 9.61
CA ALA A 110 -6.06 0.66 9.45
C ALA A 110 -7.50 0.51 8.92
N LEU A 111 -7.70 -0.37 7.92
CA LEU A 111 -9.03 -0.69 7.40
C LEU A 111 -9.93 -1.39 8.45
N ASN A 112 -9.32 -2.10 9.39
CA ASN A 112 -10.02 -2.72 10.53
C ASN A 112 -10.27 -1.73 11.69
N GLY A 113 -9.84 -0.46 11.57
CA GLY A 113 -9.97 0.55 12.62
C GLY A 113 -8.90 0.49 13.72
N SER A 114 -7.91 -0.40 13.59
CA SER A 114 -6.82 -0.58 14.56
C SER A 114 -5.66 0.39 14.28
N TYR A 115 -5.94 1.69 14.28
CA TYR A 115 -5.03 2.74 13.80
C TYR A 115 -3.70 2.83 14.53
N ARG A 116 -3.68 2.64 15.87
CA ARG A 116 -2.42 2.67 16.64
C ARG A 116 -1.51 1.50 16.28
N ALA A 117 -2.08 0.33 16.05
CA ALA A 117 -1.32 -0.85 15.60
C ALA A 117 -0.81 -0.65 14.17
N ALA A 118 -1.64 -0.06 13.28
CA ALA A 118 -1.23 0.30 11.92
C ALA A 118 -0.03 1.26 11.93
N ARG A 119 -0.07 2.29 12.78
CA ARG A 119 1.05 3.22 12.97
C ARG A 119 2.32 2.51 13.39
N ALA A 120 2.25 1.62 14.39
CA ALA A 120 3.40 0.86 14.88
C ALA A 120 4.00 -0.05 13.79
N ASP A 121 3.16 -0.64 12.95
CA ASP A 121 3.62 -1.48 11.84
C ASP A 121 4.28 -0.65 10.73
N LEU A 122 3.75 0.53 10.39
CA LEU A 122 4.39 1.43 9.44
C LEU A 122 5.76 1.91 9.96
N GLU A 123 5.87 2.22 11.25
CA GLU A 123 7.16 2.56 11.86
C GLU A 123 8.17 1.41 11.78
N LYS A 124 7.72 0.16 11.97
CA LYS A 124 8.56 -1.04 11.77
C LYS A 124 8.96 -1.23 10.31
N ALA A 125 8.03 -1.07 9.38
CA ALA A 125 8.30 -1.17 7.95
C ALA A 125 9.40 -0.19 7.52
N ILE A 126 9.30 1.08 7.93
CA ILE A 126 10.28 2.13 7.65
C ILE A 126 11.63 1.83 8.32
N ALA A 127 11.63 1.30 9.56
CA ALA A 127 12.87 0.95 10.26
C ALA A 127 13.63 -0.19 9.59
N LEU A 128 12.91 -1.15 8.99
CA LEU A 128 13.47 -2.31 8.28
C LEU A 128 13.98 -1.94 6.89
N ASP A 129 13.27 -1.08 6.18
CA ASP A 129 13.63 -0.62 4.84
C ASP A 129 13.32 0.87 4.71
N LYS A 130 14.37 1.69 4.77
CA LYS A 130 14.28 3.15 4.67
C LYS A 130 13.94 3.62 3.26
N ASP A 131 14.10 2.77 2.25
CA ASP A 131 13.80 3.07 0.85
C ASP A 131 12.37 2.66 0.47
N ASN A 132 11.60 2.10 1.39
CA ASN A 132 10.18 1.80 1.19
C ASN A 132 9.34 3.08 1.19
N LEU A 133 9.38 3.81 0.06
CA LEU A 133 8.66 5.09 -0.10
C LEU A 133 7.14 4.95 0.10
N MET A 134 6.57 3.78 -0.17
CA MET A 134 5.13 3.55 0.05
C MET A 134 4.79 3.45 1.53
N ALA A 135 5.66 2.85 2.34
CA ALA A 135 5.49 2.84 3.80
C ALA A 135 5.59 4.27 4.37
N HIS A 136 6.55 5.07 3.90
CA HIS A 136 6.66 6.49 4.26
C HIS A 136 5.40 7.28 3.89
N ASN A 137 4.88 7.09 2.67
CA ASN A 137 3.67 7.77 2.22
C ASN A 137 2.44 7.38 3.05
N ASN A 138 2.23 6.09 3.28
CA ASN A 138 1.09 5.63 4.06
C ASN A 138 1.19 6.05 5.53
N TYR A 139 2.41 6.14 6.06
CA TYR A 139 2.63 6.70 7.39
C TYR A 139 2.24 8.18 7.45
N ALA A 140 2.68 8.99 6.48
CA ALA A 140 2.30 10.38 6.38
C ALA A 140 0.78 10.55 6.22
N TRP A 141 0.14 9.74 5.36
CA TRP A 141 -1.30 9.74 5.18
C TRP A 141 -2.04 9.42 6.49
N LEU A 142 -1.64 8.36 7.19
CA LEU A 142 -2.24 7.99 8.46
C LEU A 142 -2.11 9.10 9.50
N LEU A 143 -0.93 9.72 9.61
CA LEU A 143 -0.69 10.82 10.54
C LEU A 143 -1.48 12.09 10.18
N ALA A 144 -1.82 12.31 8.91
CA ALA A 144 -2.57 13.47 8.46
C ALA A 144 -4.09 13.28 8.58
N THR A 145 -4.61 12.10 8.25
CA THR A 145 -6.03 11.92 7.97
C THR A 145 -6.77 11.01 8.94
N CYS A 146 -6.05 10.30 9.84
CA CYS A 146 -6.66 9.32 10.73
C CYS A 146 -7.87 9.90 11.50
N PRO A 147 -9.02 9.20 11.54
CA PRO A 147 -10.16 9.59 12.36
C PRO A 147 -9.83 9.70 13.86
N ASP A 148 -8.94 8.81 14.37
CA ASP A 148 -8.45 8.88 15.75
C ASP A 148 -7.43 10.01 15.91
N GLY A 149 -7.81 11.10 16.58
CA GLY A 149 -6.96 12.26 16.84
C GLY A 149 -5.68 11.95 17.62
N SER A 150 -5.66 10.86 18.39
CA SER A 150 -4.47 10.45 19.15
C SER A 150 -3.36 9.84 18.27
N VAL A 151 -3.68 9.50 17.02
CA VAL A 151 -2.75 8.96 16.03
C VAL A 151 -2.18 10.08 15.15
N ARG A 152 -2.93 11.18 14.97
CA ARG A 152 -2.54 12.27 14.07
C ARG A 152 -1.33 13.05 14.60
N ASP A 153 -0.48 13.45 13.65
CA ASP A 153 0.67 14.33 13.85
C ASP A 153 0.97 15.04 12.52
N GLY A 154 0.33 16.18 12.30
CA GLY A 154 0.43 16.92 11.04
C GLY A 154 1.86 17.38 10.72
N LYS A 155 2.66 17.77 11.72
CA LYS A 155 4.05 18.19 11.49
C LYS A 155 4.90 17.05 10.97
N ARG A 156 4.80 15.90 11.62
CA ARG A 156 5.51 14.69 11.21
C ARG A 156 5.00 14.18 9.86
N ALA A 157 3.70 14.27 9.60
CA ALA A 157 3.12 13.93 8.30
C ALA A 157 3.71 14.78 7.17
N VAL A 158 3.85 16.09 7.36
CA VAL A 158 4.49 17.00 6.38
C VAL A 158 5.94 16.62 6.12
N GLU A 159 6.72 16.30 7.17
CA GLU A 159 8.11 15.87 7.04
C GLU A 159 8.24 14.64 6.14
N PHE A 160 7.48 13.59 6.44
CA PHE A 160 7.51 12.34 5.67
C PHE A 160 6.99 12.53 4.23
N ALA A 161 5.86 13.21 4.03
CA ALA A 161 5.30 13.44 2.71
C ALA A 161 6.23 14.28 1.82
N ARG A 162 6.90 15.29 2.37
CA ARG A 162 7.91 16.07 1.64
C ARG A 162 9.09 15.24 1.20
N GLY A 163 9.62 14.39 2.08
CA GLY A 163 10.71 13.48 1.75
C GLY A 163 10.37 12.57 0.58
N VAL A 164 9.20 11.92 0.62
CA VAL A 164 8.74 11.08 -0.48
C VAL A 164 8.52 11.87 -1.76
N ASN A 165 7.89 13.05 -1.67
CA ASN A 165 7.63 13.90 -2.83
C ASN A 165 8.92 14.35 -3.53
N GLN A 166 9.97 14.67 -2.77
CA GLN A 166 11.29 14.99 -3.30
C GLN A 166 11.93 13.78 -4.01
N SER A 167 11.89 12.61 -3.38
CA SER A 167 12.45 11.36 -3.94
C SER A 167 11.81 10.98 -5.29
N LEU A 168 10.54 11.33 -5.50
CA LEU A 168 9.78 11.08 -6.74
C LEU A 168 9.75 12.29 -7.68
N ASN A 169 10.64 13.28 -7.50
CA ASN A 169 10.74 14.47 -8.34
C ASN A 169 9.40 15.21 -8.54
N HIS A 170 8.53 15.18 -7.53
CA HIS A 170 7.24 15.87 -7.52
C HIS A 170 6.27 15.45 -8.66
N ARG A 171 6.31 14.20 -9.11
CA ARG A 171 5.54 13.72 -10.28
C ARG A 171 4.42 12.75 -9.95
N SER A 172 4.14 12.50 -8.69
CA SER A 172 3.07 11.59 -8.27
C SER A 172 1.87 12.37 -7.73
N SER A 173 0.70 12.21 -8.35
CA SER A 173 -0.56 12.80 -7.87
C SER A 173 -0.90 12.29 -6.46
N MET A 174 -0.73 11.00 -6.20
CA MET A 174 -0.99 10.38 -4.89
C MET A 174 -0.11 10.98 -3.79
N ILE A 175 1.17 11.19 -4.06
CA ILE A 175 2.10 11.74 -3.06
C ILE A 175 1.83 13.21 -2.80
N LEU A 176 1.46 13.97 -3.83
CA LEU A 176 1.05 15.37 -3.67
C LEU A 176 -0.25 15.50 -2.87
N ASP A 177 -1.22 14.60 -3.06
CA ASP A 177 -2.44 14.51 -2.26
C ASP A 177 -2.12 14.22 -0.77
N THR A 178 -1.20 13.28 -0.51
CA THR A 178 -0.72 13.02 0.86
C THR A 178 -0.06 14.25 1.48
N LEU A 179 0.76 14.99 0.71
CA LEU A 179 1.41 16.21 1.20
C LEU A 179 0.36 17.30 1.48
N ALA A 180 -0.60 17.48 0.59
CA ALA A 180 -1.69 18.44 0.78
C ALA A 180 -2.54 18.10 2.02
N ALA A 181 -2.84 16.81 2.24
CA ALA A 181 -3.54 16.37 3.45
C ALA A 181 -2.73 16.66 4.73
N ALA A 182 -1.43 16.45 4.69
CA ALA A 182 -0.52 16.74 5.82
C ALA A 182 -0.44 18.25 6.12
N GLU A 183 -0.35 19.10 5.08
CA GLU A 183 -0.36 20.56 5.22
C GLU A 183 -1.70 21.06 5.77
N ALA A 184 -2.82 20.51 5.29
CA ALA A 184 -4.15 20.83 5.81
C ALA A 184 -4.31 20.46 7.29
N GLU A 185 -3.74 19.32 7.74
CA GLU A 185 -3.76 18.94 9.17
C GLU A 185 -2.96 19.91 10.04
N THR A 186 -1.95 20.60 9.50
CA THR A 186 -1.25 21.67 10.24
C THR A 186 -1.94 23.04 10.17
N GLY A 187 -3.06 23.15 9.43
CA GLY A 187 -3.77 24.39 9.18
C GLY A 187 -3.24 25.23 8.01
N ASP A 188 -2.21 24.76 7.30
CA ASP A 188 -1.69 25.44 6.10
C ASP A 188 -2.52 25.10 4.87
N PHE A 189 -3.77 25.59 4.86
CA PHE A 189 -4.68 25.36 3.73
C PHE A 189 -4.21 26.02 2.43
N ARG A 190 -3.36 27.06 2.51
CA ARG A 190 -2.82 27.71 1.31
C ARG A 190 -1.89 26.75 0.54
N SER A 191 -0.97 26.12 1.22
CA SER A 191 -0.07 25.11 0.65
C SER A 191 -0.86 23.88 0.21
N ALA A 192 -1.76 23.38 1.04
CA ALA A 192 -2.62 22.25 0.74
C ALA A 192 -3.42 22.44 -0.57
N ILE A 193 -4.07 23.59 -0.76
CA ILE A 193 -4.79 23.91 -2.00
C ILE A 193 -3.86 23.93 -3.21
N LYS A 194 -2.66 24.49 -3.08
CA LYS A 194 -1.67 24.54 -4.16
C LYS A 194 -1.23 23.14 -4.59
N ASP A 195 -0.86 22.31 -3.63
CA ASP A 195 -0.33 20.98 -3.92
C ASP A 195 -1.43 20.01 -4.37
N GLU A 196 -2.66 20.16 -3.86
CA GLU A 196 -3.83 19.40 -4.34
C GLU A 196 -4.22 19.77 -5.78
N LYS A 197 -4.18 21.05 -6.16
CA LYS A 197 -4.37 21.46 -7.57
C LYS A 197 -3.32 20.83 -8.48
N ARG A 198 -2.09 20.71 -8.00
CA ARG A 198 -1.02 20.05 -8.75
C ARG A 198 -1.26 18.53 -8.83
N ALA A 199 -1.67 17.88 -7.73
CA ALA A 199 -2.08 16.48 -7.73
C ALA A 199 -3.17 16.23 -8.77
N LEU A 200 -4.20 17.08 -8.78
CA LEU A 200 -5.30 17.03 -9.73
C LEU A 200 -4.85 17.21 -11.19
N SER A 201 -3.84 18.05 -11.45
CA SER A 201 -3.29 18.25 -12.80
C SER A 201 -2.49 17.05 -13.31
N LEU A 202 -1.90 16.25 -12.42
CA LEU A 202 -1.12 15.06 -12.74
C LEU A 202 -1.97 13.78 -12.76
N ALA A 203 -3.15 13.81 -12.13
CA ALA A 203 -4.01 12.65 -11.99
C ALA A 203 -4.51 12.15 -13.35
N LYS A 204 -4.39 10.84 -13.57
CA LYS A 204 -4.91 10.14 -14.75
C LYS A 204 -6.15 9.33 -14.35
N GLY A 205 -7.18 9.31 -15.15
CA GLY A 205 -8.43 8.58 -14.87
C GLY A 205 -9.34 9.31 -13.88
N ASP A 206 -9.89 8.60 -12.88
CA ASP A 206 -10.83 9.16 -11.92
C ASP A 206 -10.16 10.21 -11.01
N ARG A 207 -10.68 11.42 -11.05
CA ARG A 207 -10.17 12.60 -10.32
C ARG A 207 -11.02 12.99 -9.12
N SER A 208 -12.12 12.30 -8.91
CA SER A 208 -13.16 12.68 -7.94
C SER A 208 -12.65 12.78 -6.49
N VAL A 209 -11.66 11.96 -6.12
CA VAL A 209 -11.03 12.00 -4.79
C VAL A 209 -10.28 13.31 -4.59
N TYR A 210 -9.42 13.68 -5.52
CA TYR A 210 -8.65 14.94 -5.48
C TYR A 210 -9.56 16.17 -5.48
N GLU A 211 -10.65 16.15 -6.28
CA GLU A 211 -11.63 17.24 -6.32
C GLU A 211 -12.34 17.41 -4.97
N ARG A 212 -12.71 16.32 -4.30
CA ARG A 212 -13.27 16.33 -2.95
C ARG A 212 -12.31 16.89 -1.92
N HIS A 213 -11.03 16.45 -1.95
CA HIS A 213 -10.00 16.93 -1.04
C HIS A 213 -9.75 18.43 -1.26
N LEU A 214 -9.61 18.88 -2.51
CA LEU A 214 -9.47 20.29 -2.86
C LEU A 214 -10.63 21.13 -2.31
N GLN A 215 -11.86 20.67 -2.49
CA GLN A 215 -13.04 21.38 -1.97
C GLN A 215 -13.02 21.46 -0.45
N SER A 216 -12.61 20.40 0.25
CA SER A 216 -12.45 20.38 1.69
C SER A 216 -11.43 21.45 2.15
N TYR A 217 -10.26 21.49 1.52
CA TYR A 217 -9.22 22.47 1.87
C TYR A 217 -9.63 23.91 1.55
N MET A 218 -10.35 24.14 0.46
CA MET A 218 -10.93 25.46 0.14
C MET A 218 -11.93 25.93 1.19
N ASN A 219 -12.61 25.02 1.87
CA ASN A 219 -13.53 25.29 2.97
C ASN A 219 -12.81 25.37 4.34
N GLY A 220 -11.48 25.28 4.38
CA GLY A 220 -10.70 25.31 5.62
C GLY A 220 -10.84 24.06 6.47
N ALA A 221 -11.16 22.91 5.86
CA ALA A 221 -11.34 21.64 6.56
C ALA A 221 -10.33 20.60 6.12
N ALA A 222 -9.61 20.00 7.07
CA ALA A 222 -8.74 18.87 6.80
C ALA A 222 -9.54 17.58 6.61
N VAL A 223 -9.13 16.74 5.68
CA VAL A 223 -9.80 15.45 5.41
C VAL A 223 -9.59 14.44 6.54
N ARG A 224 -10.56 13.55 6.72
CA ARG A 224 -10.54 12.46 7.71
C ARG A 224 -10.91 11.17 6.99
N GLU A 225 -9.90 10.40 6.64
CA GLU A 225 -10.11 9.17 5.89
C GLU A 225 -9.23 8.04 6.43
N SER A 226 -9.80 6.84 6.48
CA SER A 226 -9.00 5.62 6.64
C SER A 226 -8.19 5.37 5.36
N PRO A 227 -6.99 4.76 5.46
CA PRO A 227 -6.28 4.28 4.29
C PRO A 227 -7.20 3.46 3.39
N GLN A 228 -7.14 3.70 2.10
CA GLN A 228 -7.93 2.93 1.14
C GLN A 228 -7.35 1.53 0.98
N PRO A 229 -8.18 0.48 0.78
CA PRO A 229 -7.66 -0.82 0.40
C PRO A 229 -6.84 -0.69 -0.89
N PRO A 230 -5.81 -1.54 -1.07
CA PRO A 230 -5.04 -1.52 -2.29
C PRO A 230 -6.01 -1.62 -3.48
N LYS A 231 -5.98 -0.62 -4.35
CA LYS A 231 -6.77 -0.68 -5.57
C LYS A 231 -6.27 -1.91 -6.32
N THR A 232 -7.16 -2.87 -6.53
CA THR A 232 -6.88 -3.92 -7.51
C THR A 232 -6.57 -3.18 -8.80
N THR A 233 -5.32 -3.25 -9.26
CA THR A 233 -4.77 -2.45 -10.37
C THR A 233 -5.45 -2.77 -11.72
N GLY A 234 -6.78 -2.71 -11.76
CA GLY A 234 -7.61 -2.82 -12.95
C GLY A 234 -7.87 -1.49 -13.64
N SER A 235 -7.32 -0.38 -13.15
CA SER A 235 -7.65 0.96 -13.66
C SER A 235 -6.44 1.75 -14.21
N LEU A 236 -5.24 1.17 -14.28
CA LEU A 236 -4.06 1.89 -14.79
C LEU A 236 -3.70 1.58 -16.25
N ASN A 237 -4.45 0.71 -16.96
CA ASN A 237 -4.22 0.48 -18.40
C ASN A 237 -5.55 0.33 -19.15
N LYS A 238 -6.20 1.47 -19.45
CA LYS A 238 -7.05 1.64 -20.63
C LYS A 238 -6.91 3.09 -21.08
N SER A 239 -5.97 3.33 -21.92
CA SER A 239 -5.97 4.22 -23.09
C SER A 239 -4.56 4.33 -23.66
#